data_9e12430c39f376995ecb62f754610c1a
#
_entry.id   9e12430c39f376995ecb62f754610c1a
#
_cell.length_a   1.000
_cell.length_b   1.000
_cell.length_c   1.000
_cell.angle_alpha   90.00
_cell.angle_beta   90.00
_cell.angle_gamma   90.00
#
_symmetry.space_group_name_H-M   'P 1'
#
loop_
_entity.id
_entity.type
_entity.pdbx_description
1 polymer ?
#
loop_
_entity_poly.entity_id
_entity_poly.type
_entity_poly.pdbx_seq_one_letter_code
_entity_poly.pdbx_strand_id
1 'polypeptide(L)'
;MEPKLIVVKVGTNVLTNKDNRILGPVIKELVRQISVLYERNIMVVLVSSGSAIAGKEILGDTKIEDPSIRRQVYSAVGQPRMMRHYYSIFHDYG
;
A
#
# COMPACT_ATOMS: atom_id res chain seq x y z
N MET A 1 -19.05 13.08 -21.19
CA MET A 1 -17.58 12.99 -21.11
C MET A 1 -17.22 11.62 -20.56
N GLU A 2 -16.41 10.89 -21.28
CA GLU A 2 -16.00 9.57 -20.82
C GLU A 2 -15.05 9.69 -19.62
N PRO A 3 -15.21 8.81 -18.61
CA PRO A 3 -14.29 8.81 -17.47
C PRO A 3 -12.87 8.44 -17.92
N LYS A 4 -11.90 9.11 -17.34
CA LYS A 4 -10.50 8.77 -17.57
C LYS A 4 -10.06 7.69 -16.59
N LEU A 5 -9.13 6.87 -17.01
CA LEU A 5 -8.50 5.87 -16.16
C LEU A 5 -7.03 6.20 -15.99
N ILE A 6 -6.58 6.27 -14.75
CA ILE A 6 -5.19 6.51 -14.39
C ILE A 6 -4.69 5.35 -13.54
N VAL A 7 -3.50 4.85 -13.86
CA VAL A 7 -2.81 3.85 -13.03
C VAL A 7 -1.71 4.55 -12.26
N VAL A 8 -1.78 4.46 -10.94
CA VAL A 8 -0.77 5.04 -10.05
C VAL A 8 0.02 3.91 -9.40
N LYS A 9 1.31 3.89 -9.63
CA LYS A 9 2.21 2.91 -9.03
C LYS A 9 3.01 3.57 -7.91
N VAL A 10 2.96 2.97 -6.73
CA VAL A 10 3.67 3.49 -5.55
C VAL A 10 4.69 2.45 -5.11
N GLY A 11 5.95 2.82 -5.18
CA GLY A 11 7.05 1.94 -4.79
C GLY A 11 7.28 1.92 -3.28
N THR A 12 7.98 0.90 -2.82
CA THR A 12 8.27 0.70 -1.40
C THR A 12 8.99 1.90 -0.77
N ASN A 13 9.95 2.49 -1.49
CA ASN A 13 10.74 3.61 -0.96
C ASN A 13 9.92 4.86 -0.70
N VAL A 14 8.80 5.02 -1.39
CA VAL A 14 7.87 6.13 -1.17
C VAL A 14 7.07 5.92 0.11
N LEU A 15 6.74 4.66 0.42
CA LEU A 15 5.86 4.30 1.53
C LEU A 15 6.58 4.07 2.85
N THR A 16 7.91 3.99 2.84
CA THR A 16 8.66 3.58 4.03
C THR A 16 9.68 4.63 4.45
N ASN A 17 10.02 4.62 5.74
CA ASN A 17 11.07 5.44 6.29
C ASN A 17 12.43 4.69 6.30
N LYS A 18 13.46 5.28 6.93
CA LYS A 18 14.79 4.70 7.03
C LYS A 18 14.81 3.35 7.77
N ASP A 19 13.85 3.12 8.64
CA ASP A 19 13.74 1.89 9.43
C ASP A 19 12.86 0.84 8.73
N ASN A 20 12.54 1.04 7.45
CA ASN A 20 11.68 0.18 6.65
C ASN A 20 10.27 0.01 7.26
N ARG A 21 9.77 1.06 7.89
CA ARG A 21 8.40 1.07 8.42
C ARG A 21 7.49 1.87 7.49
N ILE A 22 6.25 1.41 7.37
CA ILE A 22 5.26 2.06 6.52
C ILE A 22 4.85 3.40 7.13
N LEU A 23 4.87 4.44 6.29
CA LEU A 23 4.54 5.80 6.70
C LEU A 23 3.04 6.06 6.50
N GLY A 24 2.28 6.00 7.59
CA GLY A 24 0.85 6.30 7.57
C GLY A 24 0.51 7.66 6.95
N PRO A 25 1.20 8.76 7.31
CA PRO A 25 0.92 10.08 6.71
C PRO A 25 1.10 10.12 5.20
N VAL A 26 2.05 9.37 4.64
CA VAL A 26 2.24 9.29 3.18
C VAL A 26 1.05 8.61 2.52
N ILE A 27 0.58 7.50 3.09
CA ILE A 27 -0.59 6.79 2.59
C ILE A 27 -1.81 7.69 2.66
N LYS A 28 -1.99 8.41 3.76
CA LYS A 28 -3.12 9.32 3.94
C LYS A 28 -3.14 10.41 2.87
N GLU A 29 -2.00 11.04 2.59
CA GLU A 29 -1.91 12.07 1.56
C GLU A 29 -2.19 11.50 0.17
N LEU A 30 -1.66 10.32 -0.13
CA LEU A 30 -1.92 9.62 -1.39
C LEU A 30 -3.42 9.36 -1.58
N VAL A 31 -4.07 8.82 -0.56
CA VAL A 31 -5.51 8.55 -0.60
C VAL A 31 -6.31 9.84 -0.77
N ARG A 32 -5.91 10.93 -0.11
CA ARG A 32 -6.55 12.24 -0.28
C ARG A 32 -6.51 12.69 -1.74
N GLN A 33 -5.35 12.61 -2.37
CA GLN A 33 -5.19 13.02 -3.77
C GLN A 33 -6.00 12.14 -4.71
N ILE A 34 -6.02 10.82 -4.48
CA ILE A 34 -6.81 9.88 -5.29
C ILE A 34 -8.29 10.18 -5.14
N SER A 35 -8.75 10.49 -3.93
CA SER A 35 -10.15 10.82 -3.67
C SER A 35 -10.59 12.08 -4.43
N VAL A 36 -9.72 13.09 -4.53
CA VAL A 36 -9.98 14.29 -5.33
C VAL A 36 -10.15 13.94 -6.81
N LEU A 37 -9.30 13.06 -7.34
CA LEU A 37 -9.41 12.60 -8.73
C LEU A 37 -10.71 11.84 -8.96
N TYR A 38 -11.10 11.00 -8.04
CA TYR A 38 -12.34 10.23 -8.12
C TYR A 38 -13.57 11.17 -8.16
N GLU A 39 -13.56 12.22 -7.37
CA GLU A 39 -14.64 13.22 -7.38
C GLU A 39 -14.75 13.95 -8.73
N ARG A 40 -13.65 14.01 -9.47
CA ARG A 40 -13.61 14.59 -10.82
C ARG A 40 -13.92 13.58 -11.91
N ASN A 41 -14.51 12.44 -11.54
CA ASN A 41 -14.87 11.36 -12.46
C ASN A 41 -13.66 10.71 -13.14
N ILE A 42 -12.54 10.65 -12.43
CA ILE A 42 -11.33 9.97 -12.88
C ILE A 42 -11.19 8.68 -12.09
N MET A 43 -11.18 7.54 -12.78
CA MET A 43 -10.92 6.25 -12.16
C MET A 43 -9.43 6.07 -11.93
N VAL A 44 -9.06 5.61 -10.74
CA VAL A 44 -7.67 5.37 -10.39
C VAL A 44 -7.49 3.90 -10.01
N VAL A 45 -6.51 3.26 -10.64
CA VAL A 45 -6.04 1.94 -10.23
C VAL A 45 -4.73 2.17 -9.47
N LEU A 46 -4.75 1.83 -8.20
CA LEU A 46 -3.58 1.99 -7.33
C LEU A 46 -2.82 0.68 -7.25
N VAL A 47 -1.57 0.70 -7.67
CA VAL A 47 -0.65 -0.42 -7.53
C VAL A 47 0.36 -0.04 -6.46
N SER A 48 0.28 -0.71 -5.31
CA SER A 48 1.11 -0.38 -4.16
C SER A 48 2.09 -1.51 -3.84
N SER A 49 3.33 -1.15 -3.62
CA SER A 49 4.34 -2.03 -3.06
C SER A 49 4.29 -1.99 -1.53
N GLY A 50 5.12 -2.78 -0.86
CA GLY A 50 5.27 -2.69 0.59
C GLY A 50 4.56 -3.79 1.37
N SER A 51 3.87 -4.73 0.70
CA SER A 51 3.21 -5.84 1.39
C SER A 51 4.20 -6.71 2.18
N ALA A 52 5.39 -6.95 1.62
CA ALA A 52 6.41 -7.73 2.32
C ALA A 52 6.90 -7.02 3.59
N ILE A 53 7.08 -5.71 3.54
CA ILE A 53 7.48 -4.92 4.71
C ILE A 53 6.36 -4.92 5.75
N ALA A 54 5.11 -4.78 5.34
CA ALA A 54 3.98 -4.89 6.25
C ALA A 54 3.93 -6.25 6.94
N GLY A 55 4.21 -7.32 6.22
CA GLY A 55 4.28 -8.66 6.78
C GLY A 55 5.41 -8.80 7.77
N LYS A 56 6.57 -8.23 7.47
CA LYS A 56 7.71 -8.25 8.39
C LYS A 56 7.42 -7.48 9.68
N GLU A 57 6.68 -6.39 9.61
CA GLU A 57 6.23 -5.67 10.80
C GLU A 57 5.36 -6.55 11.71
N ILE A 58 4.56 -7.44 11.12
CA ILE A 58 3.68 -8.34 11.86
C ILE A 58 4.46 -9.52 12.44
N LEU A 59 5.27 -10.19 11.61
CA LEU A 59 5.92 -11.45 11.97
C LEU A 59 7.29 -11.27 12.62
N GLY A 60 7.94 -10.12 12.39
CA GLY A 60 9.32 -9.96 12.77
C GLY A 60 10.24 -10.81 11.89
N ASP A 61 11.42 -11.13 12.38
CA ASP A 61 12.35 -11.98 11.66
C ASP A 61 11.89 -13.43 11.69
N THR A 62 11.88 -14.07 10.52
CA THR A 62 11.54 -15.49 10.41
C THR A 62 12.78 -16.33 10.23
N LYS A 63 12.67 -17.63 10.54
CA LYS A 63 13.75 -18.60 10.34
C LYS A 63 13.76 -19.21 8.95
N ILE A 64 12.96 -18.67 8.03
CA ILE A 64 12.91 -19.14 6.64
C ILE A 64 14.19 -18.71 5.94
N GLU A 65 15.00 -19.68 5.52
CA GLU A 65 16.31 -19.41 4.92
C GLU A 65 16.21 -18.96 3.46
N ASP A 66 15.27 -19.52 2.70
CA ASP A 66 15.12 -19.18 1.28
C ASP A 66 14.56 -17.76 1.16
N PRO A 67 15.32 -16.81 0.57
CA PRO A 67 14.86 -15.42 0.47
C PRO A 67 13.58 -15.25 -0.32
N SER A 68 13.38 -16.07 -1.38
CA SER A 68 12.18 -16.00 -2.21
C SER A 68 10.93 -16.44 -1.42
N ILE A 69 11.05 -17.57 -0.73
CA ILE A 69 9.93 -18.08 0.10
C ILE A 69 9.65 -17.11 1.25
N ARG A 70 10.68 -16.61 1.90
CA ARG A 70 10.53 -15.64 2.99
C ARG A 70 9.77 -14.40 2.53
N ARG A 71 10.12 -13.86 1.36
CA ARG A 71 9.44 -12.70 0.78
C ARG A 71 7.98 -12.99 0.48
N GLN A 72 7.68 -14.17 -0.06
CA GLN A 72 6.31 -14.59 -0.34
C GLN A 72 5.48 -14.68 0.93
N VAL A 73 6.04 -15.23 1.99
CA VAL A 73 5.36 -15.31 3.29
C VAL A 73 5.08 -13.92 3.86
N TYR A 74 6.07 -13.03 3.84
CA TYR A 74 5.88 -11.66 4.29
C TYR A 74 4.80 -10.95 3.48
N SER A 75 4.81 -11.12 2.15
CA SER A 75 3.83 -10.49 1.27
C SER A 75 2.43 -11.03 1.53
N ALA A 76 2.29 -12.33 1.71
CA ALA A 76 0.99 -12.95 1.97
C ALA A 76 0.39 -12.48 3.30
N VAL A 77 1.21 -12.33 4.33
CA VAL A 77 0.76 -11.83 5.63
C VAL A 77 0.50 -10.33 5.60
N GLY A 78 1.34 -9.58 4.89
CA GLY A 78 1.28 -8.12 4.85
C GLY A 78 0.20 -7.56 3.95
N GLN A 79 -0.19 -8.27 2.89
CA GLN A 79 -1.13 -7.77 1.91
C GLN A 79 -2.50 -7.42 2.52
N PRO A 80 -3.14 -8.28 3.31
CA PRO A 80 -4.41 -7.93 3.96
C PRO A 80 -4.29 -6.70 4.86
N ARG A 81 -3.16 -6.55 5.56
CA ARG A 81 -2.92 -5.39 6.42
C ARG A 81 -2.80 -4.11 5.61
N MET A 82 -2.07 -4.15 4.49
CA MET A 82 -1.96 -3.01 3.57
C MET A 82 -3.32 -2.63 3.01
N MET A 83 -4.10 -3.61 2.57
CA MET A 83 -5.42 -3.36 2.01
C MET A 83 -6.36 -2.78 3.07
N ARG A 84 -6.30 -3.29 4.29
CA ARG A 84 -7.10 -2.74 5.40
C ARG A 84 -6.72 -1.29 5.68
N HIS A 85 -5.44 -0.97 5.64
CA HIS A 85 -4.93 0.38 5.87
C HIS A 85 -5.49 1.34 4.83
N TYR A 86 -5.37 1.00 3.54
CA TYR A 86 -5.94 1.78 2.45
C TYR A 86 -7.45 1.90 2.57
N TYR A 87 -8.14 0.77 2.81
CA TYR A 87 -9.59 0.75 2.94
C TYR A 87 -10.06 1.70 4.05
N SER A 88 -9.43 1.64 5.20
CA SER A 88 -9.78 2.48 6.35
C SER A 88 -9.66 3.96 6.02
N ILE A 89 -8.57 4.37 5.36
CA ILE A 89 -8.33 5.77 5.01
C ILE A 89 -9.29 6.21 3.90
N PHE A 90 -9.49 5.38 2.87
CA PHE A 90 -10.46 5.69 1.81
C PHE A 90 -11.88 5.83 2.35
N HIS A 91 -12.24 5.03 3.33
CA HIS A 91 -13.56 5.11 3.96
C HIS A 91 -13.81 6.50 4.56
N ASP A 92 -12.78 7.11 5.14
CA ASP A 92 -12.87 8.46 5.72
C ASP A 92 -13.15 9.54 4.66
N TYR A 93 -12.83 9.27 3.41
CA TYR A 93 -13.06 10.21 2.31
C TYR A 93 -14.33 9.86 1.49
N GLY A 94 -15.00 8.81 1.83
CA GLY A 94 -16.19 8.36 1.07
C GLY A 94 -15.79 7.42 -0.06
#